data_07e0302e832708b503a8d8d1f7d70f56
#
_entry.id   07e0302e832708b503a8d8d1f7d70f56
#
_cell.length_a   1.000
_cell.length_b   1.000
_cell.length_c   1.000
_cell.angle_alpha   90.00
_cell.angle_beta   90.00
_cell.angle_gamma   90.00
#
_symmetry.space_group_name_H-M   'P 1'
#
loop_
_entity.id
_entity.type
_entity.pdbx_description
1 polymer ?
#
loop_
_entity_poly.entity_id
_entity_poly.type
_entity_poly.pdbx_seq_one_letter_code
_entity_poly.pdbx_strand_id
1 'polypeptide(L)'
;MSVIALAFLLTGCANSQSSQSFTINDNDVSTISIDSQSSFSVTRVVVLANGVAEIMNSLNAKALIVGRDLSSSEKALGDIPVVTSGHQVLPEKVIALKPDLVIIDASTGPKSAIDQIKSAGIRVEQTPESWNLDDISLKVQAVADVIGAPQQGALLNQAISSAITNSKLSSKPRIAFLYLRGTSSIYLIGGEGSGADSLISAIGGIDVGAAALPRPFNTMTAESLAMLNPDVIIVMTKGLESVGGISGLLKLPGVAQTEAGKNQAVIDVDDSLLLSFGPRTPSLVQVLAQKVSEVLK
;
A
#
# COMPACT_ATOMS: atom_id res chain seq x y z
N MET A 1 53.84 35.27 -42.09
CA MET A 1 52.86 35.73 -41.06
C MET A 1 51.84 34.61 -40.89
N SER A 2 52.02 33.77 -39.87
CA SER A 2 51.11 32.65 -39.55
C SER A 2 50.21 33.10 -38.42
N VAL A 3 48.89 33.03 -38.68
CA VAL A 3 47.82 33.31 -37.71
C VAL A 3 47.44 31.97 -37.06
N ILE A 4 47.74 31.83 -35.74
CA ILE A 4 47.31 30.69 -34.92
C ILE A 4 45.93 31.05 -34.38
N ALA A 5 44.89 30.33 -34.81
CA ALA A 5 43.55 30.40 -34.22
C ALA A 5 43.48 29.50 -32.98
N LEU A 6 43.30 30.08 -31.82
CA LEU A 6 43.12 29.39 -30.56
C LEU A 6 41.63 29.08 -30.37
N ALA A 7 41.21 27.82 -30.53
CA ALA A 7 39.86 27.36 -30.25
C ALA A 7 39.70 27.09 -28.76
N PHE A 8 38.87 27.88 -28.09
CA PHE A 8 38.42 27.61 -26.71
C PHE A 8 37.31 26.55 -26.74
N LEU A 9 37.60 25.34 -26.31
CA LEU A 9 36.61 24.31 -25.98
C LEU A 9 35.98 24.62 -24.64
N LEU A 10 34.77 25.18 -24.66
CA LEU A 10 33.92 25.26 -23.49
C LEU A 10 33.32 23.86 -23.20
N THR A 11 33.94 23.11 -22.30
CA THR A 11 33.33 21.92 -21.71
C THR A 11 32.28 22.39 -20.71
N GLY A 12 31.05 22.49 -21.19
CA GLY A 12 29.89 22.63 -20.31
C GLY A 12 29.67 21.33 -19.55
N CYS A 13 29.98 21.30 -18.25
CA CYS A 13 29.49 20.28 -17.36
C CYS A 13 27.96 20.43 -17.27
N ALA A 14 27.25 19.68 -18.08
CA ALA A 14 25.82 19.43 -17.84
C ALA A 14 25.75 18.59 -16.57
N ASN A 15 25.40 19.25 -15.45
CA ASN A 15 25.04 18.56 -14.21
C ASN A 15 23.69 17.89 -14.49
N SER A 16 23.71 16.65 -14.99
CA SER A 16 22.52 15.83 -15.07
C SER A 16 22.13 15.49 -13.61
N GLN A 17 21.23 16.29 -13.03
CA GLN A 17 20.50 15.86 -11.85
C GLN A 17 19.76 14.59 -12.26
N SER A 18 20.25 13.44 -11.83
CA SER A 18 19.56 12.19 -11.98
C SER A 18 18.28 12.29 -11.14
N SER A 19 17.13 12.34 -11.81
CA SER A 19 15.83 12.20 -11.15
C SER A 19 15.84 10.90 -10.34
N GLN A 20 15.73 11.02 -9.02
CA GLN A 20 15.78 9.86 -8.13
C GLN A 20 14.36 9.51 -7.69
N SER A 21 13.59 8.88 -8.58
CA SER A 21 12.35 8.23 -8.19
C SER A 21 12.59 6.73 -8.00
N PHE A 22 11.88 6.12 -7.05
CA PHE A 22 11.97 4.69 -6.75
C PHE A 22 10.60 4.05 -6.74
N THR A 23 10.51 2.83 -7.25
CA THR A 23 9.34 1.97 -7.12
C THR A 23 9.63 0.89 -6.09
N ILE A 24 8.69 0.64 -5.19
CA ILE A 24 8.71 -0.49 -4.24
C ILE A 24 7.60 -1.45 -4.64
N ASN A 25 7.96 -2.66 -5.03
CA ASN A 25 7.04 -3.69 -5.48
C ASN A 25 7.17 -4.99 -4.65
N ASP A 26 6.37 -5.97 -5.00
CA ASP A 26 6.30 -7.26 -4.28
C ASP A 26 7.63 -8.03 -4.21
N ASN A 27 8.57 -7.80 -5.14
CA ASN A 27 9.88 -8.46 -5.13
C ASN A 27 10.89 -7.77 -4.19
N ASP A 28 10.61 -6.55 -3.74
CA ASP A 28 11.49 -5.78 -2.86
C ASP A 28 11.25 -6.08 -1.38
N VAL A 29 10.14 -6.77 -1.07
CA VAL A 29 9.72 -7.06 0.30
C VAL A 29 9.63 -8.57 0.55
N SER A 30 9.89 -8.98 1.77
CA SER A 30 9.69 -10.35 2.24
C SER A 30 8.38 -10.47 3.00
N THR A 31 7.74 -11.65 2.87
CA THR A 31 6.53 -11.99 3.60
C THR A 31 6.89 -12.84 4.81
N ILE A 32 6.41 -12.47 6.00
CA ILE A 32 6.53 -13.30 7.20
C ILE A 32 5.49 -14.42 7.09
N SER A 33 5.92 -15.65 7.20
CA SER A 33 5.06 -16.84 7.16
C SER A 33 5.41 -17.76 8.30
N ILE A 34 4.44 -18.57 8.72
CA ILE A 34 4.65 -19.65 9.69
C ILE A 34 4.57 -20.99 8.96
N ASP A 35 5.53 -21.85 9.25
CA ASP A 35 5.54 -23.22 8.74
C ASP A 35 4.93 -24.14 9.81
N SER A 36 3.60 -24.16 9.86
CA SER A 36 2.88 -25.06 10.75
C SER A 36 1.76 -25.76 10.01
N GLN A 37 1.68 -27.06 10.17
CA GLN A 37 0.50 -27.80 9.70
C GLN A 37 -0.67 -27.52 10.64
N SER A 38 -1.78 -27.05 10.07
CA SER A 38 -3.01 -26.75 10.82
C SER A 38 -4.18 -27.48 10.20
N SER A 39 -5.08 -27.89 11.05
CA SER A 39 -6.44 -28.24 10.61
C SER A 39 -7.26 -26.95 10.63
N PHE A 40 -7.85 -26.62 9.49
CA PHE A 40 -8.74 -25.47 9.38
C PHE A 40 -10.20 -25.92 9.53
N SER A 41 -11.05 -25.03 10.06
CA SER A 41 -12.49 -25.29 10.21
C SER A 41 -13.30 -25.02 8.93
N VAL A 42 -12.64 -24.53 7.88
CA VAL A 42 -13.21 -24.14 6.59
C VAL A 42 -12.42 -24.81 5.45
N THR A 43 -13.04 -24.94 4.29
CA THR A 43 -12.40 -25.60 3.14
C THR A 43 -12.40 -24.74 1.87
N ARG A 44 -13.31 -23.78 1.74
CA ARG A 44 -13.46 -22.92 0.56
C ARG A 44 -13.77 -21.49 0.97
N VAL A 45 -12.77 -20.63 0.90
CA VAL A 45 -12.90 -19.25 1.36
C VAL A 45 -12.84 -18.28 0.19
N VAL A 46 -13.78 -17.35 0.12
CA VAL A 46 -13.66 -16.15 -0.71
C VAL A 46 -13.25 -14.99 0.17
N VAL A 47 -12.19 -14.30 -0.22
CA VAL A 47 -11.61 -13.18 0.51
C VAL A 47 -11.88 -11.88 -0.22
N LEU A 48 -12.60 -10.97 0.43
CA LEU A 48 -12.99 -9.66 -0.13
C LEU A 48 -12.45 -8.49 0.71
N ALA A 49 -11.85 -8.79 1.86
CA ALA A 49 -11.26 -7.81 2.77
C ALA A 49 -9.78 -7.56 2.43
N ASN A 50 -9.37 -6.29 2.48
CA ASN A 50 -8.01 -5.87 2.14
C ASN A 50 -6.94 -6.55 3.02
N GLY A 51 -5.89 -7.13 2.40
CA GLY A 51 -4.76 -7.79 3.06
C GLY A 51 -5.07 -9.14 3.70
N VAL A 52 -6.33 -9.62 3.69
CA VAL A 52 -6.70 -10.90 4.32
C VAL A 52 -6.18 -12.09 3.52
N ALA A 53 -6.14 -12.02 2.19
CA ALA A 53 -5.58 -13.09 1.37
C ALA A 53 -4.08 -13.30 1.65
N GLU A 54 -3.33 -12.22 1.87
CA GLU A 54 -1.93 -12.25 2.31
C GLU A 54 -1.78 -12.95 3.67
N ILE A 55 -2.62 -12.59 4.65
CA ILE A 55 -2.62 -13.20 5.98
C ILE A 55 -2.90 -14.70 5.87
N MET A 56 -3.90 -15.12 5.10
CA MET A 56 -4.20 -16.53 4.89
C MET A 56 -3.03 -17.28 4.22
N ASN A 57 -2.36 -16.66 3.25
CA ASN A 57 -1.16 -17.22 2.64
C ASN A 57 -0.04 -17.41 3.68
N SER A 58 0.18 -16.44 4.55
CA SER A 58 1.18 -16.49 5.63
C SER A 58 0.86 -17.50 6.72
N LEU A 59 -0.43 -17.84 6.90
CA LEU A 59 -0.92 -18.90 7.78
C LEU A 59 -0.88 -20.30 7.11
N ASN A 60 -0.27 -20.42 5.91
CA ASN A 60 -0.26 -21.65 5.11
C ASN A 60 -1.67 -22.13 4.70
N ALA A 61 -2.62 -21.20 4.60
CA ALA A 61 -4.03 -21.44 4.25
C ALA A 61 -4.39 -21.01 2.82
N LYS A 62 -3.41 -20.70 1.95
CA LYS A 62 -3.64 -20.26 0.56
C LYS A 62 -4.54 -21.24 -0.22
N ALA A 63 -4.33 -22.55 -0.03
CA ALA A 63 -5.10 -23.58 -0.74
C ALA A 63 -6.61 -23.53 -0.48
N LEU A 64 -7.05 -22.88 0.59
CA LEU A 64 -8.46 -22.68 0.92
C LEU A 64 -9.10 -21.54 0.12
N ILE A 65 -8.30 -20.60 -0.41
CA ILE A 65 -8.80 -19.41 -1.10
C ILE A 65 -9.29 -19.81 -2.50
N VAL A 66 -10.58 -19.69 -2.75
CA VAL A 66 -11.19 -20.01 -4.06
C VAL A 66 -11.59 -18.76 -4.84
N GLY A 67 -11.52 -17.57 -4.23
CA GLY A 67 -11.78 -16.29 -4.89
C GLY A 67 -11.26 -15.14 -4.06
N ARG A 68 -10.84 -14.05 -4.73
CA ARG A 68 -10.27 -12.85 -4.09
C ARG A 68 -10.81 -11.57 -4.70
N ASP A 69 -10.63 -10.47 -3.98
CA ASP A 69 -10.83 -9.14 -4.52
C ASP A 69 -9.71 -8.73 -5.51
N LEU A 70 -9.92 -7.63 -6.22
CA LEU A 70 -8.94 -7.10 -7.18
C LEU A 70 -7.69 -6.50 -6.49
N SER A 71 -7.83 -6.01 -5.25
CA SER A 71 -6.75 -5.36 -4.50
C SER A 71 -5.70 -6.36 -4.00
N SER A 72 -6.10 -7.60 -3.73
CA SER A 72 -5.19 -8.70 -3.37
C SER A 72 -4.42 -9.18 -4.60
N SER A 73 -3.48 -8.34 -5.07
CA SER A 73 -2.79 -8.51 -6.35
C SER A 73 -1.40 -9.14 -6.25
N GLU A 74 -1.01 -9.64 -5.06
CA GLU A 74 0.27 -10.28 -4.81
C GLU A 74 0.52 -11.42 -5.79
N LYS A 75 1.75 -11.54 -6.26
CA LYS A 75 2.15 -12.59 -7.22
C LYS A 75 1.80 -14.00 -6.75
N ALA A 76 1.91 -14.24 -5.45
CA ALA A 76 1.56 -15.53 -4.85
C ALA A 76 0.08 -15.91 -5.00
N LEU A 77 -0.81 -14.94 -5.23
CA LEU A 77 -2.27 -15.12 -5.36
C LEU A 77 -2.75 -15.06 -6.82
N GLY A 78 -1.84 -14.96 -7.79
CA GLY A 78 -2.17 -14.71 -9.20
C GLY A 78 -3.02 -15.78 -9.86
N ASP A 79 -3.01 -17.00 -9.35
CA ASP A 79 -3.80 -18.16 -9.79
C ASP A 79 -5.25 -18.16 -9.26
N ILE A 80 -5.57 -17.29 -8.27
CA ILE A 80 -6.89 -17.23 -7.63
C ILE A 80 -7.82 -16.29 -8.40
N PRO A 81 -9.06 -16.72 -8.75
CA PRO A 81 -10.00 -15.91 -9.50
C PRO A 81 -10.38 -14.60 -8.79
N VAL A 82 -10.46 -13.50 -9.56
CA VAL A 82 -11.00 -12.22 -9.07
C VAL A 82 -12.53 -12.21 -9.18
N VAL A 83 -13.19 -11.93 -8.06
CA VAL A 83 -14.66 -11.91 -7.95
C VAL A 83 -15.24 -10.51 -7.69
N THR A 84 -14.42 -9.47 -7.90
CA THR A 84 -14.86 -8.07 -7.86
C THR A 84 -14.65 -7.38 -9.21
N SER A 85 -15.30 -6.24 -9.39
CA SER A 85 -15.03 -5.29 -10.47
C SER A 85 -14.77 -3.92 -9.85
N GLY A 86 -13.50 -3.48 -9.86
CA GLY A 86 -13.06 -2.38 -9.00
C GLY A 86 -13.33 -2.72 -7.53
N HIS A 87 -14.07 -1.84 -6.85
CA HIS A 87 -14.46 -2.05 -5.44
C HIS A 87 -15.84 -2.72 -5.28
N GLN A 88 -16.46 -3.18 -6.38
CA GLN A 88 -17.79 -3.80 -6.33
C GLN A 88 -17.69 -5.32 -6.33
N VAL A 89 -18.27 -5.95 -5.33
CA VAL A 89 -18.43 -7.40 -5.27
C VAL A 89 -19.42 -7.88 -6.32
N LEU A 90 -19.07 -8.94 -7.03
CA LEU A 90 -19.95 -9.62 -8.02
C LEU A 90 -20.52 -10.87 -7.37
N PRO A 91 -21.72 -10.79 -6.74
CA PRO A 91 -22.25 -11.86 -5.90
C PRO A 91 -22.44 -13.17 -6.64
N GLU A 92 -22.83 -13.13 -7.91
CA GLU A 92 -22.98 -14.30 -8.76
C GLU A 92 -21.66 -15.06 -8.96
N LYS A 93 -20.52 -14.35 -9.09
CA LYS A 93 -19.21 -14.99 -9.17
C LYS A 93 -18.81 -15.63 -7.84
N VAL A 94 -19.10 -14.96 -6.71
CA VAL A 94 -18.86 -15.50 -5.37
C VAL A 94 -19.69 -16.77 -5.15
N ILE A 95 -20.99 -16.73 -5.40
CA ILE A 95 -21.90 -17.85 -5.20
C ILE A 95 -21.53 -19.04 -6.10
N ALA A 96 -21.13 -18.79 -7.36
CA ALA A 96 -20.70 -19.83 -8.28
C ALA A 96 -19.49 -20.64 -7.79
N LEU A 97 -18.62 -20.04 -6.98
CA LEU A 97 -17.46 -20.71 -6.35
C LEU A 97 -17.86 -21.63 -5.18
N LYS A 98 -19.12 -21.58 -4.72
CA LYS A 98 -19.65 -22.39 -3.61
C LYS A 98 -18.74 -22.34 -2.37
N PRO A 99 -18.39 -21.15 -1.84
CA PRO A 99 -17.58 -21.05 -0.65
C PRO A 99 -18.40 -21.49 0.59
N ASP A 100 -17.71 -22.00 1.60
CA ASP A 100 -18.28 -22.20 2.94
C ASP A 100 -18.10 -20.96 3.83
N LEU A 101 -17.18 -20.04 3.42
CA LEU A 101 -16.92 -18.80 4.11
C LEU A 101 -16.60 -17.67 3.12
N VAL A 102 -17.13 -16.48 3.37
CA VAL A 102 -16.73 -15.23 2.74
C VAL A 102 -16.22 -14.28 3.83
N ILE A 103 -15.00 -13.77 3.70
CA ILE A 103 -14.40 -12.80 4.62
C ILE A 103 -14.50 -11.41 3.99
N ILE A 104 -15.09 -10.48 4.73
CA ILE A 104 -15.28 -9.08 4.34
C ILE A 104 -14.67 -8.14 5.38
N ASP A 105 -14.55 -6.86 5.06
CA ASP A 105 -14.30 -5.75 5.98
C ASP A 105 -15.41 -4.69 5.90
N ALA A 106 -15.28 -3.59 6.61
CA ALA A 106 -16.28 -2.52 6.64
C ALA A 106 -16.42 -1.79 5.29
N SER A 107 -15.36 -1.78 4.47
CA SER A 107 -15.33 -1.15 3.14
C SER A 107 -15.90 -2.04 2.04
N THR A 108 -16.10 -3.33 2.30
CA THR A 108 -16.56 -4.30 1.30
C THR A 108 -18.02 -4.06 0.90
N GLY A 109 -18.26 -3.84 -0.39
CA GLY A 109 -19.60 -3.51 -0.86
C GLY A 109 -19.88 -3.82 -2.33
N PRO A 110 -21.08 -3.47 -2.80
CA PRO A 110 -22.17 -2.83 -2.08
C PRO A 110 -22.89 -3.77 -1.12
N LYS A 111 -23.57 -3.21 -0.11
CA LYS A 111 -24.34 -4.00 0.88
C LYS A 111 -25.32 -5.00 0.23
N SER A 112 -25.97 -4.61 -0.87
CA SER A 112 -26.89 -5.48 -1.59
C SER A 112 -26.23 -6.75 -2.13
N ALA A 113 -24.95 -6.68 -2.55
CA ALA A 113 -24.21 -7.87 -2.99
C ALA A 113 -23.91 -8.80 -1.81
N ILE A 114 -23.55 -8.23 -0.66
CA ILE A 114 -23.31 -9.00 0.57
C ILE A 114 -24.62 -9.68 1.05
N ASP A 115 -25.75 -8.97 0.99
CA ASP A 115 -27.06 -9.51 1.35
C ASP A 115 -27.47 -10.67 0.40
N GLN A 116 -27.15 -10.60 -0.88
CA GLN A 116 -27.37 -11.70 -1.83
C GLN A 116 -26.54 -12.94 -1.48
N ILE A 117 -25.26 -12.77 -1.14
CA ILE A 117 -24.36 -13.85 -0.73
C ILE A 117 -24.91 -14.54 0.53
N LYS A 118 -25.31 -13.76 1.54
CA LYS A 118 -25.95 -14.28 2.76
C LYS A 118 -27.25 -15.02 2.48
N SER A 119 -28.08 -14.49 1.58
CA SER A 119 -29.35 -15.10 1.19
C SER A 119 -29.18 -16.43 0.44
N ALA A 120 -27.99 -16.65 -0.18
CA ALA A 120 -27.63 -17.95 -0.76
C ALA A 120 -27.17 -18.98 0.29
N GLY A 121 -27.25 -18.67 1.60
CA GLY A 121 -26.88 -19.56 2.69
C GLY A 121 -25.37 -19.63 2.96
N ILE A 122 -24.59 -18.71 2.42
CA ILE A 122 -23.13 -18.65 2.60
C ILE A 122 -22.79 -17.87 3.87
N ARG A 123 -21.92 -18.44 4.72
CA ARG A 123 -21.42 -17.77 5.91
C ARG A 123 -20.57 -16.56 5.51
N VAL A 124 -20.85 -15.39 6.07
CA VAL A 124 -20.10 -14.16 5.85
C VAL A 124 -19.63 -13.62 7.18
N GLU A 125 -18.30 -13.49 7.33
CA GLU A 125 -17.67 -12.95 8.52
C GLU A 125 -16.95 -11.64 8.20
N GLN A 126 -17.07 -10.68 9.10
CA GLN A 126 -16.38 -9.39 8.98
C GLN A 126 -15.17 -9.35 9.89
N THR A 127 -14.01 -9.09 9.32
CA THR A 127 -12.75 -8.86 10.07
C THR A 127 -12.50 -7.37 10.23
N PRO A 128 -11.74 -6.95 11.29
CA PRO A 128 -11.35 -5.56 11.45
C PRO A 128 -10.44 -5.11 10.30
N GLU A 129 -10.56 -3.86 9.91
CA GLU A 129 -9.58 -3.16 9.08
C GLU A 129 -8.34 -2.81 9.92
N SER A 130 -7.21 -2.60 9.25
CA SER A 130 -5.98 -2.14 9.87
C SER A 130 -5.49 -0.92 9.10
N TRP A 131 -5.39 0.21 9.76
CA TRP A 131 -4.94 1.48 9.21
C TRP A 131 -3.65 1.99 9.87
N ASN A 132 -3.05 1.17 10.73
CA ASN A 132 -1.80 1.45 11.40
C ASN A 132 -1.08 0.15 11.78
N LEU A 133 0.17 0.25 12.24
CA LEU A 133 0.99 -0.89 12.61
C LEU A 133 0.45 -1.66 13.82
N ASP A 134 -0.17 -0.96 14.76
CA ASP A 134 -0.67 -1.56 16.02
C ASP A 134 -1.91 -2.44 15.77
N ASP A 135 -2.72 -2.12 14.76
CA ASP A 135 -3.93 -2.87 14.40
C ASP A 135 -3.64 -4.20 13.67
N ILE A 136 -2.41 -4.40 13.18
CA ILE A 136 -2.04 -5.61 12.41
C ILE A 136 -2.36 -6.87 13.22
N SER A 137 -2.02 -6.88 14.51
CA SER A 137 -2.21 -8.04 15.37
C SER A 137 -3.67 -8.43 15.53
N LEU A 138 -4.57 -7.46 15.63
CA LEU A 138 -6.01 -7.69 15.76
C LEU A 138 -6.57 -8.29 14.46
N LYS A 139 -6.17 -7.75 13.31
CA LYS A 139 -6.59 -8.25 12.00
C LYS A 139 -6.09 -9.68 11.74
N VAL A 140 -4.81 -9.95 11.98
CA VAL A 140 -4.21 -11.28 11.83
C VAL A 140 -4.92 -12.30 12.72
N GLN A 141 -5.15 -11.96 14.00
CA GLN A 141 -5.83 -12.86 14.93
C GLN A 141 -7.27 -13.12 14.50
N ALA A 142 -8.02 -12.09 14.11
CA ALA A 142 -9.39 -12.25 13.63
C ALA A 142 -9.50 -13.18 12.42
N VAL A 143 -8.58 -13.02 11.43
CA VAL A 143 -8.53 -13.92 10.27
C VAL A 143 -8.25 -15.36 10.70
N ALA A 144 -7.25 -15.57 11.58
CA ALA A 144 -6.89 -16.89 12.09
C ALA A 144 -8.05 -17.55 12.85
N ASP A 145 -8.75 -16.80 13.68
CA ASP A 145 -9.90 -17.28 14.46
C ASP A 145 -11.04 -17.74 13.53
N VAL A 146 -11.36 -16.94 12.51
CA VAL A 146 -12.46 -17.21 11.58
C VAL A 146 -12.22 -18.48 10.75
N ILE A 147 -10.96 -18.79 10.40
CA ILE A 147 -10.59 -20.02 9.68
C ILE A 147 -10.28 -21.20 10.61
N GLY A 148 -10.34 -21.02 11.93
CA GLY A 148 -10.12 -22.08 12.92
C GLY A 148 -8.65 -22.36 13.25
N ALA A 149 -7.77 -21.36 13.12
CA ALA A 149 -6.33 -21.48 13.34
C ALA A 149 -5.78 -20.46 14.37
N PRO A 150 -6.40 -20.31 15.58
CA PRO A 150 -6.07 -19.23 16.53
C PRO A 150 -4.62 -19.27 17.02
N GLN A 151 -4.04 -20.46 17.24
CA GLN A 151 -2.66 -20.59 17.70
C GLN A 151 -1.68 -20.13 16.63
N GLN A 152 -1.95 -20.41 15.36
CA GLN A 152 -1.15 -19.95 14.23
C GLN A 152 -1.24 -18.42 14.07
N GLY A 153 -2.42 -17.84 14.33
CA GLY A 153 -2.57 -16.38 14.40
C GLY A 153 -1.67 -15.76 15.45
N ALA A 154 -1.62 -16.34 16.65
CA ALA A 154 -0.73 -15.88 17.72
C ALA A 154 0.76 -16.00 17.34
N LEU A 155 1.17 -17.11 16.71
CA LEU A 155 2.55 -17.30 16.25
C LEU A 155 2.93 -16.30 15.15
N LEU A 156 2.04 -16.08 14.18
CA LEU A 156 2.26 -15.09 13.12
C LEU A 156 2.36 -13.67 13.69
N ASN A 157 1.51 -13.32 14.64
CA ASN A 157 1.57 -12.04 15.35
C ASN A 157 2.90 -11.84 16.07
N GLN A 158 3.39 -12.88 16.76
CA GLN A 158 4.70 -12.82 17.42
C GLN A 158 5.84 -12.60 16.42
N ALA A 159 5.80 -13.29 15.29
CA ALA A 159 6.80 -13.15 14.22
C ALA A 159 6.78 -11.75 13.60
N ILE A 160 5.60 -11.21 13.28
CA ILE A 160 5.42 -9.87 12.75
C ILE A 160 5.93 -8.82 13.75
N SER A 161 5.51 -8.88 15.01
CA SER A 161 5.93 -7.95 16.05
C SER A 161 7.44 -7.95 16.27
N SER A 162 8.07 -9.13 16.22
CA SER A 162 9.53 -9.26 16.35
C SER A 162 10.30 -8.69 15.15
N ALA A 163 9.68 -8.64 13.98
CA ALA A 163 10.29 -8.15 12.75
C ALA A 163 10.11 -6.64 12.54
N ILE A 164 9.17 -6.01 13.25
CA ILE A 164 9.02 -4.55 13.23
C ILE A 164 10.22 -3.95 13.95
N THR A 165 11.23 -3.55 13.19
CA THR A 165 12.43 -2.88 13.71
C THR A 165 12.28 -1.37 13.55
N ASN A 166 12.88 -0.62 14.48
CA ASN A 166 12.94 0.84 14.39
C ASN A 166 13.97 1.27 13.32
N SER A 167 13.59 1.16 12.05
CA SER A 167 14.38 1.64 10.90
C SER A 167 14.25 3.16 10.76
N LYS A 168 14.69 3.91 11.79
CA LYS A 168 14.53 5.37 11.81
C LYS A 168 15.60 6.06 10.98
N LEU A 169 15.15 6.96 10.12
CA LEU A 169 15.99 7.87 9.37
C LEU A 169 16.78 8.81 10.31
N SER A 170 18.03 9.10 9.97
CA SER A 170 18.86 10.05 10.73
C SER A 170 18.34 11.49 10.60
N SER A 171 17.82 11.86 9.42
CA SER A 171 17.07 13.08 9.16
C SER A 171 15.59 12.84 9.44
N LYS A 172 14.83 13.90 9.70
CA LYS A 172 13.38 13.86 9.83
C LYS A 172 12.74 14.48 8.57
N PRO A 173 12.77 13.80 7.42
CA PRO A 173 12.25 14.35 6.17
C PRO A 173 10.75 14.62 6.28
N ARG A 174 10.32 15.65 5.60
CA ARG A 174 8.92 16.03 5.44
C ARG A 174 8.33 15.21 4.31
N ILE A 175 7.40 14.34 4.60
CA ILE A 175 6.85 13.39 3.64
C ILE A 175 5.36 13.64 3.48
N ALA A 176 4.87 13.67 2.23
CA ALA A 176 3.45 13.69 1.93
C ALA A 176 3.04 12.39 1.23
N PHE A 177 1.92 11.79 1.65
CA PHE A 177 1.25 10.76 0.89
C PHE A 177 0.19 11.39 -0.03
N LEU A 178 0.23 11.07 -1.33
CA LEU A 178 -0.78 11.48 -2.29
C LEU A 178 -1.57 10.27 -2.78
N TYR A 179 -2.88 10.30 -2.58
CA TYR A 179 -3.82 9.33 -3.14
C TYR A 179 -4.36 9.85 -4.47
N LEU A 180 -4.04 9.16 -5.56
CA LEU A 180 -4.32 9.59 -6.91
C LEU A 180 -5.20 8.56 -7.65
N ARG A 181 -6.21 9.06 -8.36
CA ARG A 181 -7.03 8.32 -9.33
C ARG A 181 -7.33 9.24 -10.51
N GLY A 182 -6.37 9.37 -11.43
CA GLY A 182 -6.41 10.32 -12.55
C GLY A 182 -7.61 10.12 -13.46
N THR A 183 -8.00 8.87 -13.73
CA THR A 183 -9.19 8.54 -14.54
C THR A 183 -10.51 9.02 -13.93
N SER A 184 -10.54 9.22 -12.60
CA SER A 184 -11.70 9.73 -11.87
C SER A 184 -11.51 11.16 -11.38
N SER A 185 -10.40 11.81 -11.73
CA SER A 185 -10.02 13.16 -11.27
C SER A 185 -10.02 13.29 -9.74
N ILE A 186 -9.64 12.22 -9.03
CA ILE A 186 -9.53 12.20 -7.56
C ILE A 186 -8.06 12.41 -7.19
N TYR A 187 -7.78 13.51 -6.51
CA TYR A 187 -6.45 13.89 -6.01
C TYR A 187 -6.57 14.30 -4.55
N LEU A 188 -6.01 13.48 -3.66
CA LEU A 188 -6.11 13.69 -2.22
C LEU A 188 -4.72 13.66 -1.58
N ILE A 189 -4.59 14.38 -0.47
CA ILE A 189 -3.44 14.33 0.43
C ILE A 189 -3.86 13.50 1.64
N GLY A 190 -3.06 12.49 1.99
CA GLY A 190 -3.21 11.72 3.22
C GLY A 190 -2.95 12.59 4.45
N GLY A 191 -3.71 12.35 5.49
CA GLY A 191 -3.57 12.95 6.81
C GLY A 191 -3.56 11.88 7.89
N GLU A 192 -3.77 12.26 9.14
CA GLU A 192 -3.86 11.32 10.26
C GLU A 192 -4.98 10.29 10.01
N GLY A 193 -4.63 9.00 10.16
CA GLY A 193 -5.54 7.87 9.89
C GLY A 193 -5.64 7.47 8.42
N SER A 194 -4.80 7.98 7.52
CA SER A 194 -4.74 7.55 6.12
C SER A 194 -4.06 6.19 5.95
N GLY A 195 -3.37 5.69 6.97
CA GLY A 195 -2.50 4.53 6.94
C GLY A 195 -1.05 4.91 6.62
N ALA A 196 -0.82 5.73 5.62
CA ALA A 196 0.54 6.18 5.27
C ALA A 196 1.23 6.93 6.42
N ASP A 197 0.47 7.66 7.24
CA ASP A 197 0.95 8.36 8.43
C ASP A 197 1.65 7.41 9.42
N SER A 198 1.11 6.22 9.62
CA SER A 198 1.72 5.19 10.48
C SER A 198 3.05 4.69 9.91
N LEU A 199 3.14 4.45 8.59
CA LEU A 199 4.38 4.03 7.92
C LEU A 199 5.43 5.14 7.93
N ILE A 200 5.04 6.39 7.64
CA ILE A 200 5.93 7.56 7.67
C ILE A 200 6.49 7.77 9.08
N SER A 201 5.66 7.63 10.10
CA SER A 201 6.08 7.71 11.50
C SER A 201 7.05 6.58 11.87
N ALA A 202 6.79 5.37 11.42
CA ALA A 202 7.63 4.20 11.69
C ALA A 202 9.06 4.36 11.17
N ILE A 203 9.24 4.99 10.00
CA ILE A 203 10.55 5.29 9.44
C ILE A 203 11.20 6.56 10.02
N GLY A 204 10.52 7.26 10.93
CA GLY A 204 11.02 8.50 11.55
C GLY A 204 10.88 9.75 10.69
N GLY A 205 10.04 9.72 9.64
CA GLY A 205 9.65 10.89 8.85
C GLY A 205 8.61 11.76 9.56
N ILE A 206 8.40 12.95 9.03
CA ILE A 206 7.30 13.85 9.43
C ILE A 206 6.24 13.77 8.34
N ASP A 207 5.08 13.18 8.65
CA ASP A 207 3.92 13.26 7.77
C ASP A 207 3.35 14.68 7.83
N VAL A 208 3.55 15.44 6.74
CA VAL A 208 3.11 16.83 6.67
C VAL A 208 1.61 16.97 6.53
N GLY A 209 0.95 15.95 5.97
CA GLY A 209 -0.51 15.91 5.88
C GLY A 209 -1.13 15.63 7.25
N ALA A 210 -0.66 14.63 7.98
CA ALA A 210 -1.12 14.30 9.32
C ALA A 210 -0.91 15.46 10.31
N ALA A 211 0.21 16.19 10.16
CA ALA A 211 0.51 17.34 11.02
C ALA A 211 -0.38 18.57 10.79
N ALA A 212 -1.00 18.73 9.62
CA ALA A 212 -1.63 20.00 9.21
C ALA A 212 -3.07 19.88 8.71
N LEU A 213 -3.53 18.69 8.31
CA LEU A 213 -4.82 18.51 7.66
C LEU A 213 -5.82 17.76 8.57
N PRO A 214 -7.12 18.13 8.53
CA PRO A 214 -8.08 17.70 9.55
C PRO A 214 -8.70 16.32 9.31
N ARG A 215 -8.40 15.64 8.20
CA ARG A 215 -9.05 14.37 7.81
C ARG A 215 -8.03 13.36 7.32
N PRO A 216 -8.34 12.05 7.36
CA PRO A 216 -7.51 11.01 6.76
C PRO A 216 -7.22 11.24 5.28
N PHE A 217 -8.19 11.79 4.54
CA PHE A 217 -8.01 12.17 3.13
C PHE A 217 -8.60 13.56 2.89
N ASN A 218 -7.77 14.45 2.33
CA ASN A 218 -8.09 15.86 2.12
C ASN A 218 -7.91 16.20 0.64
N THR A 219 -8.79 17.04 0.08
CA THR A 219 -8.66 17.48 -1.31
C THR A 219 -7.31 18.16 -1.53
N MET A 220 -6.57 17.74 -2.55
CA MET A 220 -5.30 18.33 -2.94
C MET A 220 -5.57 19.64 -3.70
N THR A 221 -5.01 20.75 -3.21
CA THR A 221 -4.96 22.04 -3.89
C THR A 221 -3.52 22.51 -4.02
N ALA A 222 -3.27 23.45 -4.95
CA ALA A 222 -1.93 24.02 -5.10
C ALA A 222 -1.47 24.72 -3.82
N GLU A 223 -2.37 25.41 -3.14
CA GLU A 223 -2.09 26.12 -1.88
C GLU A 223 -1.78 25.15 -0.74
N SER A 224 -2.58 24.08 -0.59
CA SER A 224 -2.34 23.09 0.47
C SER A 224 -0.99 22.40 0.27
N LEU A 225 -0.66 22.04 -0.96
CA LEU A 225 0.60 21.35 -1.24
C LEU A 225 1.81 22.29 -1.10
N ALA A 226 1.70 23.54 -1.55
CA ALA A 226 2.73 24.57 -1.38
C ALA A 226 2.99 24.87 0.12
N MET A 227 1.94 24.94 0.94
CA MET A 227 2.05 25.12 2.39
C MET A 227 2.73 23.92 3.07
N LEU A 228 2.38 22.72 2.66
CA LEU A 228 2.97 21.48 3.19
C LEU A 228 4.42 21.31 2.76
N ASN A 229 4.78 21.71 1.57
CA ASN A 229 6.12 21.65 0.97
C ASN A 229 6.92 20.41 1.39
N PRO A 230 6.54 19.19 0.97
CA PRO A 230 7.23 17.97 1.32
C PRO A 230 8.61 17.87 0.63
N ASP A 231 9.55 17.18 1.29
CA ASP A 231 10.84 16.79 0.73
C ASP A 231 10.72 15.52 -0.13
N VAL A 232 9.77 14.64 0.21
CA VAL A 232 9.47 13.38 -0.49
C VAL A 232 7.96 13.22 -0.66
N ILE A 233 7.54 12.73 -1.81
CA ILE A 233 6.17 12.33 -2.09
C ILE A 233 6.11 10.80 -2.16
N ILE A 234 5.19 10.19 -1.40
CA ILE A 234 4.81 8.78 -1.52
C ILE A 234 3.48 8.69 -2.26
N VAL A 235 3.37 7.76 -3.20
CA VAL A 235 2.14 7.49 -3.96
C VAL A 235 1.93 5.99 -4.10
N MET A 236 0.74 5.55 -4.48
CA MET A 236 0.53 4.17 -4.95
C MET A 236 0.88 4.06 -6.44
N THR A 237 1.48 2.95 -6.87
CA THR A 237 1.96 2.74 -8.24
C THR A 237 0.87 2.96 -9.28
N LYS A 238 -0.31 2.33 -9.13
CA LYS A 238 -1.45 2.55 -10.06
C LYS A 238 -1.98 3.98 -10.02
N GLY A 239 -1.87 4.64 -8.85
CA GLY A 239 -2.20 6.06 -8.71
C GLY A 239 -1.26 6.92 -9.57
N LEU A 240 0.04 6.70 -9.49
CA LEU A 240 1.05 7.38 -10.29
C LEU A 240 0.87 7.11 -11.79
N GLU A 241 0.66 5.86 -12.18
CA GLU A 241 0.36 5.47 -13.56
C GLU A 241 -0.88 6.19 -14.11
N SER A 242 -1.94 6.31 -13.30
CA SER A 242 -3.21 6.92 -13.68
C SER A 242 -3.13 8.40 -14.04
N VAL A 243 -2.07 9.08 -13.61
CA VAL A 243 -1.80 10.48 -13.92
C VAL A 243 -0.71 10.66 -15.00
N GLY A 244 -0.14 9.56 -15.52
CA GLY A 244 0.91 9.57 -16.54
C GLY A 244 2.33 9.56 -15.98
N GLY A 245 2.54 8.91 -14.84
CA GLY A 245 3.85 8.76 -14.19
C GLY A 245 4.35 10.05 -13.56
N ILE A 246 5.66 10.12 -13.31
CA ILE A 246 6.31 11.30 -12.70
C ILE A 246 6.01 12.58 -13.50
N SER A 247 6.14 12.52 -14.83
CA SER A 247 5.89 13.70 -15.68
C SER A 247 4.44 14.21 -15.62
N GLY A 248 3.48 13.32 -15.40
CA GLY A 248 2.08 13.69 -15.17
C GLY A 248 1.85 14.20 -13.76
N LEU A 249 2.45 13.57 -12.76
CA LEU A 249 2.39 14.02 -11.36
C LEU A 249 2.89 15.46 -11.20
N LEU A 250 4.01 15.82 -11.84
CA LEU A 250 4.58 17.16 -11.79
C LEU A 250 3.68 18.25 -12.43
N LYS A 251 2.72 17.85 -13.27
CA LYS A 251 1.72 18.77 -13.85
C LYS A 251 0.52 18.99 -12.95
N LEU A 252 0.35 18.18 -11.90
CA LEU A 252 -0.73 18.39 -10.95
C LEU A 252 -0.51 19.67 -10.15
N PRO A 253 -1.61 20.38 -9.75
CA PRO A 253 -1.51 21.67 -9.08
C PRO A 253 -0.62 21.61 -7.83
N GLY A 254 0.39 22.47 -7.76
CA GLY A 254 1.27 22.65 -6.61
C GLY A 254 2.44 21.64 -6.50
N VAL A 255 2.43 20.52 -7.23
CA VAL A 255 3.47 19.48 -7.09
C VAL A 255 4.84 19.99 -7.49
N ALA A 256 5.00 20.55 -8.69
CA ALA A 256 6.29 21.03 -9.20
C ALA A 256 6.91 22.17 -8.38
N GLN A 257 6.13 22.84 -7.53
CA GLN A 257 6.59 23.93 -6.67
C GLN A 257 7.17 23.45 -5.34
N THR A 258 6.87 22.21 -4.92
CA THR A 258 7.41 21.62 -3.69
C THR A 258 8.87 21.21 -3.85
N GLU A 259 9.61 21.02 -2.74
CA GLU A 259 10.96 20.47 -2.79
C GLU A 259 10.97 19.06 -3.41
N ALA A 260 10.01 18.21 -3.05
CA ALA A 260 9.85 16.91 -3.68
C ALA A 260 9.65 16.99 -5.18
N GLY A 261 8.82 17.92 -5.66
CA GLY A 261 8.57 18.11 -7.10
C GLY A 261 9.77 18.61 -7.87
N LYS A 262 10.51 19.60 -7.31
CA LYS A 262 11.74 20.15 -7.91
C LYS A 262 12.83 19.09 -8.06
N ASN A 263 12.98 18.23 -7.06
CA ASN A 263 13.99 17.17 -7.02
C ASN A 263 13.49 15.85 -7.61
N GLN A 264 12.21 15.78 -8.00
CA GLN A 264 11.52 14.54 -8.41
C GLN A 264 11.64 13.41 -7.35
N ALA A 265 11.71 13.79 -6.08
CA ALA A 265 11.82 12.88 -4.94
C ALA A 265 10.49 12.18 -4.69
N VAL A 266 10.20 11.18 -5.51
CA VAL A 266 8.94 10.42 -5.51
C VAL A 266 9.22 8.94 -5.29
N ILE A 267 8.48 8.33 -4.39
CA ILE A 267 8.51 6.88 -4.15
C ILE A 267 7.10 6.35 -4.42
N ASP A 268 6.97 5.49 -5.40
CA ASP A 268 5.74 4.76 -5.59
C ASP A 268 5.82 3.36 -5.00
N VAL A 269 4.74 2.95 -4.35
CA VAL A 269 4.62 1.67 -3.65
C VAL A 269 3.45 0.90 -4.25
N ASP A 270 3.63 -0.39 -4.51
CA ASP A 270 2.54 -1.24 -5.01
C ASP A 270 1.29 -1.10 -4.16
N ASP A 271 0.14 -1.02 -4.82
CA ASP A 271 -1.17 -0.76 -4.18
C ASP A 271 -1.52 -1.85 -3.14
N SER A 272 -1.08 -3.10 -3.37
CA SER A 272 -1.30 -4.20 -2.44
C SER A 272 -0.37 -4.19 -1.23
N LEU A 273 0.70 -3.36 -1.25
CA LEU A 273 1.67 -3.25 -0.17
C LEU A 273 1.36 -2.10 0.77
N LEU A 274 1.12 -0.90 0.21
CA LEU A 274 1.16 0.35 0.97
C LEU A 274 0.13 0.39 2.10
N LEU A 275 -1.09 -0.08 1.86
CA LEU A 275 -2.20 0.01 2.81
C LEU A 275 -2.76 -1.36 3.22
N SER A 276 -2.04 -2.47 2.97
CA SER A 276 -2.50 -3.81 3.35
C SER A 276 -2.40 -4.07 4.85
N PHE A 277 -1.40 -3.54 5.50
CA PHE A 277 -1.10 -3.76 6.92
C PHE A 277 -1.20 -5.24 7.32
N GLY A 278 -0.17 -5.98 6.93
CA GLY A 278 -0.12 -7.43 7.09
C GLY A 278 1.31 -7.96 7.24
N PRO A 279 1.54 -9.24 6.92
CA PRO A 279 2.83 -9.92 7.07
C PRO A 279 4.00 -9.32 6.28
N ARG A 280 3.76 -8.53 5.22
CA ARG A 280 4.82 -7.83 4.47
C ARG A 280 5.17 -6.46 5.05
N THR A 281 4.32 -5.90 5.92
CA THR A 281 4.50 -4.54 6.45
C THR A 281 5.84 -4.32 7.16
N PRO A 282 6.40 -5.24 7.96
CA PRO A 282 7.71 -5.05 8.57
C PRO A 282 8.84 -4.85 7.55
N SER A 283 8.83 -5.65 6.48
CA SER A 283 9.80 -5.51 5.38
C SER A 283 9.57 -4.22 4.59
N LEU A 284 8.31 -3.84 4.33
CA LEU A 284 7.99 -2.57 3.68
C LEU A 284 8.56 -1.37 4.45
N VAL A 285 8.42 -1.34 5.78
CA VAL A 285 8.97 -0.26 6.61
C VAL A 285 10.49 -0.13 6.42
N GLN A 286 11.23 -1.25 6.38
CA GLN A 286 12.68 -1.25 6.18
C GLN A 286 13.06 -0.73 4.79
N VAL A 287 12.42 -1.26 3.74
CA VAL A 287 12.66 -0.85 2.34
C VAL A 287 12.29 0.61 2.13
N LEU A 288 11.16 1.07 2.69
CA LEU A 288 10.71 2.45 2.58
C LEU A 288 11.73 3.41 3.24
N ALA A 289 12.23 3.09 4.44
CA ALA A 289 13.29 3.88 5.10
C ALA A 289 14.55 3.97 4.22
N GLN A 290 14.98 2.86 3.63
CA GLN A 290 16.11 2.84 2.72
C GLN A 290 15.87 3.75 1.50
N LYS A 291 14.72 3.59 0.81
CA LYS A 291 14.40 4.36 -0.39
C LYS A 291 14.21 5.85 -0.12
N VAL A 292 13.64 6.23 1.01
CA VAL A 292 13.59 7.64 1.46
C VAL A 292 15.01 8.17 1.70
N SER A 293 15.90 7.39 2.31
CA SER A 293 17.29 7.80 2.48
C SER A 293 18.06 7.94 1.16
N GLU A 294 17.75 7.11 0.17
CA GLU A 294 18.37 7.15 -1.16
C GLU A 294 17.89 8.36 -1.98
N VAL A 295 16.59 8.64 -1.98
CA VAL A 295 15.98 9.73 -2.78
C VAL A 295 16.38 11.13 -2.28
N LEU A 296 16.88 11.24 -1.04
CA LEU A 296 17.31 12.50 -0.41
C LEU A 296 18.83 12.77 -0.56
N LYS A 297 19.59 11.91 -1.22
CA LYS A 297 21.02 12.08 -1.50
C LYS A 297 21.26 12.85 -2.79
#